data_746924d2498c0a6182ef00d7159586b8
#
_entry.id   746924d2498c0a6182ef00d7159586b8
#
_cell.length_a   1.000
_cell.length_b   1.000
_cell.length_c   1.000
_cell.angle_alpha   90.00
_cell.angle_beta   90.00
_cell.angle_gamma   90.00
#
_symmetry.space_group_name_H-M   'P 1'
#
loop_
_entity.id
_entity.type
_entity.pdbx_description
1 polymer ?
#
loop_
_entity_poly.entity_id
_entity_poly.type
_entity_poly.pdbx_seq_one_letter_code
_entity_poly.pdbx_strand_id
1 'polypeptide(L)'
;LVGDVDDLSRYGRAVPDFACALARTFWPGPLTLIVKASDAVPPAFRSAEGTIGLRMPNNPTALELIRRVGVPLATTSANVSGCKPPKSFDDIDRDLLDRVAAFLDDDQEKSGVASTILDCTKEHPTVVREGAITIQDIAALS
;
A
#
# COMPACT_ATOMS: atom_id res chain seq x y z
N LEU A 1 3.41 3.55 1.50
CA LEU A 1 3.69 2.37 2.31
C LEU A 1 3.99 2.77 3.75
N VAL A 2 3.53 1.97 4.71
CA VAL A 2 3.73 2.17 6.16
C VAL A 2 4.59 1.06 6.75
N GLY A 3 5.20 1.32 7.90
CA GLY A 3 6.12 0.39 8.57
C GLY A 3 5.52 -0.40 9.73
N ASP A 4 4.34 0.03 10.20
CA ASP A 4 3.65 -0.58 11.33
C ASP A 4 2.13 -0.59 11.11
N VAL A 5 1.43 -1.52 11.78
CA VAL A 5 -0.05 -1.59 11.73
C VAL A 5 -0.68 -0.35 12.38
N ASP A 6 -0.07 0.20 13.41
CA ASP A 6 -0.55 1.38 14.14
C ASP A 6 -0.48 2.66 13.30
N ASP A 7 0.31 2.66 12.23
CA ASP A 7 0.35 3.76 11.25
C ASP A 7 -1.01 3.98 10.57
N LEU A 8 -1.88 2.94 10.51
CA LEU A 8 -3.24 3.10 9.99
C LEU A 8 -4.02 4.16 10.79
N SER A 9 -3.96 4.10 12.11
CA SER A 9 -4.63 5.07 12.98
C SER A 9 -3.89 6.41 13.07
N ARG A 10 -2.59 6.42 12.86
CA ARG A 10 -1.77 7.64 12.87
C ARG A 10 -2.01 8.49 11.64
N TYR A 11 -2.07 7.89 10.46
CA TYR A 11 -2.23 8.57 9.18
C TYR A 11 -3.68 8.56 8.68
N GLY A 12 -4.54 7.70 9.26
CA GLY A 12 -5.98 7.72 9.07
C GLY A 12 -6.68 8.57 10.14
N ARG A 13 -7.84 9.13 9.78
CA ARG A 13 -8.73 9.86 10.67
C ARG A 13 -10.08 9.15 10.77
N ALA A 14 -10.58 8.95 12.00
CA ALA A 14 -11.83 8.23 12.25
C ALA A 14 -11.87 6.87 11.51
N VAL A 15 -10.79 6.11 11.67
CA VAL A 15 -10.64 4.79 11.02
C VAL A 15 -11.66 3.83 11.64
N PRO A 16 -12.52 3.17 10.86
CA PRO A 16 -13.49 2.22 11.38
C PRO A 16 -12.82 0.97 11.98
N ASP A 17 -13.47 0.35 12.98
CA ASP A 17 -12.94 -0.84 13.64
C ASP A 17 -12.71 -2.00 12.68
N PHE A 18 -13.58 -2.18 11.67
CA PHE A 18 -13.40 -3.21 10.66
C PHE A 18 -12.11 -2.98 9.83
N ALA A 19 -11.73 -1.73 9.55
CA ALA A 19 -10.49 -1.44 8.82
C ALA A 19 -9.26 -1.78 9.68
N CYS A 20 -9.32 -1.54 10.99
CA CYS A 20 -8.29 -1.97 11.93
C CYS A 20 -8.18 -3.49 12.01
N ALA A 21 -9.31 -4.22 11.99
CA ALA A 21 -9.34 -5.67 11.99
C ALA A 21 -8.73 -6.23 10.69
N LEU A 22 -9.08 -5.68 9.54
CA LEU A 22 -8.51 -6.03 8.24
C LEU A 22 -6.98 -5.80 8.20
N ALA A 23 -6.50 -4.66 8.71
CA ALA A 23 -5.08 -4.38 8.78
C ALA A 23 -4.35 -5.41 9.65
N ARG A 24 -4.85 -5.72 10.84
CA ARG A 24 -4.24 -6.73 11.73
C ARG A 24 -4.19 -8.12 11.14
N THR A 25 -5.15 -8.47 10.27
CA THR A 25 -5.23 -9.80 9.65
C THR A 25 -4.34 -9.92 8.41
N PHE A 26 -4.32 -8.87 7.57
CA PHE A 26 -3.70 -8.95 6.24
C PHE A 26 -2.41 -8.16 6.10
N TRP A 27 -1.95 -7.43 7.12
CA TRP A 27 -0.68 -6.74 7.13
C TRP A 27 0.35 -7.44 8.04
N PRO A 28 1.60 -7.50 7.59
CA PRO A 28 2.12 -7.07 6.29
C PRO A 28 1.61 -7.94 5.14
N GLY A 29 1.18 -7.29 4.03
CA GLY A 29 0.59 -8.04 2.92
C GLY A 29 0.03 -7.19 1.77
N PRO A 30 -0.66 -7.87 0.83
CA PRO A 30 -1.16 -7.25 -0.39
C PRO A 30 -2.55 -6.60 -0.23
N LEU A 31 -2.81 -5.94 0.91
CA LEU A 31 -4.03 -5.18 1.16
C LEU A 31 -3.74 -3.69 1.27
N THR A 32 -4.42 -2.89 0.47
CA THR A 32 -4.42 -1.43 0.54
C THR A 32 -5.76 -0.96 1.09
N LEU A 33 -5.73 -0.17 2.16
CA LEU A 33 -6.91 0.42 2.79
C LEU A 33 -6.95 1.91 2.49
N ILE A 34 -8.03 2.37 1.86
CA ILE A 34 -8.30 3.78 1.66
C ILE A 34 -9.10 4.27 2.87
N VAL A 35 -8.55 5.27 3.55
CA VAL A 35 -9.17 5.89 4.73
C VAL A 35 -9.15 7.42 4.59
N LYS A 36 -9.94 8.13 5.39
CA LYS A 36 -9.83 9.59 5.48
C LYS A 36 -8.45 9.93 6.03
N ALA A 37 -7.74 10.85 5.37
CA ALA A 37 -6.40 11.25 5.79
C ALA A 37 -6.44 12.07 7.09
N SER A 38 -5.54 11.78 8.02
CA SER A 38 -5.30 12.61 9.19
C SER A 38 -4.45 13.83 8.83
N ASP A 39 -4.30 14.78 9.75
CA ASP A 39 -3.46 15.96 9.54
C ASP A 39 -1.95 15.63 9.47
N ALA A 40 -1.55 14.43 9.90
CA ALA A 40 -0.19 13.95 9.74
C ALA A 40 0.17 13.64 8.26
N VAL A 41 -0.83 13.50 7.37
CA VAL A 41 -0.59 13.32 5.93
C VAL A 41 -0.49 14.70 5.26
N PRO A 42 0.63 15.04 4.60
CA PRO A 42 0.72 16.31 3.87
C PRO A 42 -0.36 16.41 2.76
N PRO A 43 -0.91 17.61 2.51
CA PRO A 43 -1.98 17.78 1.52
C PRO A 43 -1.66 17.24 0.12
N ALA A 44 -0.40 17.32 -0.30
CA ALA A 44 0.06 16.83 -1.60
C ALA A 44 -0.09 15.32 -1.79
N PHE A 45 -0.25 14.54 -0.72
CA PHE A 45 -0.44 13.09 -0.76
C PHE A 45 -1.87 12.64 -0.50
N ARG A 46 -2.81 13.58 -0.31
CA ARG A 46 -4.23 13.29 -0.14
C ARG A 46 -4.92 13.32 -1.50
N SER A 47 -5.95 12.49 -1.68
CA SER A 47 -6.87 12.63 -2.82
C SER A 47 -7.67 13.94 -2.74
N ALA A 48 -8.38 14.29 -3.81
CA ALA A 48 -9.28 15.44 -3.82
C ALA A 48 -10.38 15.34 -2.73
N GLU A 49 -10.76 14.13 -2.35
CA GLU A 49 -11.74 13.82 -1.30
C GLU A 49 -11.11 13.78 0.11
N GLY A 50 -9.82 14.09 0.23
CA GLY A 50 -9.09 14.08 1.50
C GLY A 50 -8.82 12.67 2.03
N THR A 51 -8.66 11.68 1.15
CA THR A 51 -8.35 10.30 1.51
C THR A 51 -6.91 9.93 1.21
N ILE A 52 -6.45 8.81 1.80
CA ILE A 52 -5.12 8.22 1.58
C ILE A 52 -5.24 6.70 1.53
N GLY A 53 -4.55 6.06 0.58
CA GLY A 53 -4.38 4.62 0.54
C GLY A 53 -3.14 4.19 1.31
N LEU A 54 -3.30 3.34 2.33
CA LEU A 54 -2.22 2.84 3.17
C LEU A 54 -2.03 1.34 2.97
N ARG A 55 -0.78 0.89 2.99
CA ARG A 55 -0.43 -0.52 2.91
C ARG A 55 0.88 -0.78 3.66
N MET A 56 0.91 -1.84 4.47
CA MET A 56 2.15 -2.38 5.04
C MET A 56 2.64 -3.52 4.14
N PRO A 57 3.78 -3.39 3.44
CA PRO A 57 4.22 -4.39 2.48
C PRO A 57 4.79 -5.62 3.16
N ASN A 58 4.52 -6.81 2.63
CA ASN A 58 5.25 -8.02 3.03
C ASN A 58 6.56 -8.11 2.24
N ASN A 59 7.48 -7.21 2.56
CA ASN A 59 8.81 -7.15 1.97
C ASN A 59 9.79 -6.62 3.04
N PRO A 60 10.71 -7.45 3.55
CA PRO A 60 11.64 -7.07 4.62
C PRO A 60 12.51 -5.86 4.27
N THR A 61 13.00 -5.78 3.02
CA THR A 61 13.84 -4.67 2.54
C THR A 61 13.07 -3.35 2.56
N ALA A 62 11.83 -3.36 2.06
CA ALA A 62 10.96 -2.18 2.07
C ALA A 62 10.61 -1.76 3.50
N LEU A 63 10.29 -2.70 4.38
CA LEU A 63 10.00 -2.41 5.79
C LEU A 63 11.20 -1.84 6.53
N GLU A 64 12.40 -2.39 6.30
CA GLU A 64 13.63 -1.86 6.90
C GLU A 64 13.91 -0.43 6.40
N LEU A 65 13.73 -0.18 5.09
CA LEU A 65 13.86 1.17 4.54
C LEU A 65 12.91 2.16 5.21
N ILE A 66 11.61 1.79 5.32
CA ILE A 66 10.60 2.65 5.97
C ILE A 66 10.98 2.94 7.42
N ARG A 67 11.44 1.93 8.17
CA ARG A 67 11.88 2.09 9.57
C ARG A 67 13.07 3.03 9.71
N ARG A 68 14.07 2.90 8.82
CA ARG A 68 15.26 3.77 8.81
C ARG A 68 14.94 5.21 8.43
N VAL A 69 14.02 5.40 7.49
CA VAL A 69 13.55 6.75 7.10
C VAL A 69 12.69 7.36 8.20
N GLY A 70 11.99 6.54 8.99
CA GLY A 70 11.18 6.97 10.13
C GLY A 70 9.83 7.61 9.76
N VAL A 71 9.48 7.60 8.47
CA VAL A 71 8.18 8.09 7.96
C VAL A 71 7.68 7.19 6.83
N PRO A 72 6.36 7.15 6.55
CA PRO A 72 5.82 6.42 5.41
C PRO A 72 6.38 6.91 4.08
N LEU A 73 6.47 6.00 3.13
CA LEU A 73 6.95 6.29 1.78
C LEU A 73 5.77 6.39 0.80
N ALA A 74 5.73 7.48 0.04
CA ALA A 74 4.88 7.57 -1.14
C ALA A 74 5.46 6.67 -2.24
N THR A 75 4.67 5.72 -2.71
CA THR A 75 5.14 4.69 -3.65
C THR A 75 4.15 4.48 -4.78
N THR A 76 4.71 4.27 -5.97
CA THR A 76 3.97 3.86 -7.16
C THR A 76 4.52 2.52 -7.65
N SER A 77 3.90 1.92 -8.68
CA SER A 77 4.51 0.81 -9.40
C SER A 77 5.75 1.29 -10.19
N ALA A 78 6.77 0.43 -10.29
CA ALA A 78 8.04 0.74 -10.96
C ALA A 78 7.95 0.52 -12.48
N ASN A 79 6.96 1.14 -13.14
CA ASN A 79 6.72 1.03 -14.58
C ASN A 79 6.27 2.37 -15.16
N VAL A 80 6.45 2.55 -16.45
CA VAL A 80 5.86 3.65 -17.20
C VAL A 80 4.33 3.52 -17.15
N SER A 81 3.63 4.62 -16.95
CA SER A 81 2.17 4.64 -16.85
C SER A 81 1.51 3.94 -18.05
N GLY A 82 0.60 3.03 -17.78
CA GLY A 82 -0.08 2.20 -18.80
C GLY A 82 0.66 0.92 -19.20
N CYS A 83 1.91 0.73 -18.80
CA CYS A 83 2.65 -0.51 -19.01
C CYS A 83 2.37 -1.54 -17.90
N LYS A 84 2.71 -2.80 -18.16
CA LYS A 84 2.60 -3.86 -17.14
C LYS A 84 3.60 -3.63 -16.01
N PRO A 85 3.22 -3.86 -14.75
CA PRO A 85 4.17 -3.82 -13.64
C PRO A 85 5.25 -4.90 -13.80
N PRO A 86 6.53 -4.60 -13.47
CA PRO A 86 7.62 -5.56 -13.49
C PRO A 86 7.41 -6.63 -12.41
N LYS A 87 7.88 -7.85 -12.69
CA LYS A 87 7.87 -8.98 -11.74
C LYS A 87 9.25 -9.23 -11.13
N SER A 88 10.30 -8.79 -11.80
CA SER A 88 11.69 -8.88 -11.36
C SER A 88 12.39 -7.53 -11.56
N PHE A 89 13.62 -7.41 -11.03
CA PHE A 89 14.43 -6.24 -11.26
C PHE A 89 14.80 -6.08 -12.75
N ASP A 90 15.06 -7.17 -13.44
CA ASP A 90 15.44 -7.17 -14.85
C ASP A 90 14.30 -6.71 -15.79
N ASP A 91 13.04 -6.79 -15.31
CA ASP A 91 11.88 -6.32 -16.09
C ASP A 91 11.70 -4.79 -16.01
N ILE A 92 12.45 -4.10 -15.14
CA ILE A 92 12.34 -2.65 -14.98
C ILE A 92 12.99 -1.96 -16.18
N ASP A 93 12.25 -1.00 -16.76
CA ASP A 93 12.73 -0.18 -17.85
C ASP A 93 14.02 0.57 -17.44
N ARG A 94 15.06 0.45 -18.26
CA ARG A 94 16.35 1.10 -18.00
C ARG A 94 16.23 2.61 -17.95
N ASP A 95 15.40 3.21 -18.80
CA ASP A 95 15.14 4.66 -18.77
C ASP A 95 14.55 5.12 -17.43
N LEU A 96 13.83 4.23 -16.74
CA LEU A 96 13.30 4.51 -15.40
C LEU A 96 14.42 4.41 -14.35
N LEU A 97 15.29 3.40 -14.46
CA LEU A 97 16.43 3.24 -13.55
C LEU A 97 17.40 4.41 -13.63
N ASP A 98 17.63 4.96 -14.83
CA ASP A 98 18.51 6.13 -15.04
C ASP A 98 17.96 7.42 -14.42
N ARG A 99 16.67 7.45 -14.06
CA ARG A 99 15.99 8.64 -13.48
C ARG A 99 15.83 8.58 -11.96
N VAL A 100 16.21 7.49 -11.32
CA VAL A 100 16.13 7.35 -9.86
C VAL A 100 17.51 7.58 -9.23
N ALA A 101 17.51 8.10 -8.01
CA ALA A 101 18.75 8.35 -7.28
C ALA A 101 19.41 7.05 -6.79
N ALA A 102 18.60 6.00 -6.54
CA ALA A 102 19.07 4.69 -6.12
C ALA A 102 18.00 3.64 -6.43
N PHE A 103 18.44 2.40 -6.51
CA PHE A 103 17.57 1.23 -6.58
C PHE A 103 18.08 0.16 -5.59
N LEU A 104 17.15 -0.68 -5.14
CA LEU A 104 17.45 -1.84 -4.29
C LEU A 104 16.90 -3.08 -5.00
N ASP A 105 17.79 -3.97 -5.37
CA ASP A 105 17.44 -5.30 -5.80
C ASP A 105 17.38 -6.19 -4.56
N ASP A 106 16.23 -6.78 -4.28
CA ASP A 106 16.02 -7.62 -3.10
C ASP A 106 15.98 -9.11 -3.44
N ASP A 107 16.34 -9.49 -4.67
CA ASP A 107 16.35 -10.85 -5.21
C ASP A 107 15.02 -11.63 -4.99
N GLN A 108 13.92 -10.91 -4.68
CA GLN A 108 12.63 -11.54 -4.43
C GLN A 108 11.74 -11.52 -5.66
N GLU A 109 11.28 -12.69 -6.07
CA GLU A 109 10.21 -12.79 -7.07
C GLU A 109 8.94 -12.11 -6.56
N LYS A 110 8.38 -11.25 -7.37
CA LYS A 110 7.09 -10.62 -7.11
C LYS A 110 5.98 -11.45 -7.74
N SER A 111 4.90 -11.65 -7.00
CA SER A 111 3.74 -12.42 -7.50
C SER A 111 3.16 -11.89 -8.82
N GLY A 112 3.45 -10.64 -9.16
CA GLY A 112 2.84 -9.94 -10.29
C GLY A 112 1.35 -9.67 -10.10
N VAL A 113 0.78 -10.05 -8.95
CA VAL A 113 -0.62 -9.80 -8.60
C VAL A 113 -0.69 -8.50 -7.79
N ALA A 114 -1.51 -7.58 -8.24
CA ALA A 114 -1.70 -6.31 -7.55
C ALA A 114 -2.36 -6.50 -6.17
N SER A 115 -2.14 -5.54 -5.26
CA SER A 115 -2.85 -5.52 -3.97
C SER A 115 -4.35 -5.34 -4.18
N THR A 116 -5.15 -5.97 -3.32
CA THR A 116 -6.57 -5.64 -3.17
C THR A 116 -6.69 -4.27 -2.54
N ILE A 117 -7.60 -3.45 -3.07
CA ILE A 117 -7.85 -2.09 -2.58
C ILE A 117 -9.28 -2.02 -2.07
N LEU A 118 -9.43 -1.64 -0.79
CA LEU A 118 -10.71 -1.41 -0.15
C LEU A 118 -10.86 0.06 0.23
N ASP A 119 -12.01 0.63 -0.09
CA ASP A 119 -12.45 1.92 0.44
C ASP A 119 -13.13 1.67 1.80
N CYS A 120 -12.50 2.17 2.86
CA CYS A 120 -12.95 2.09 4.24
C CYS A 120 -13.40 3.46 4.77
N THR A 121 -13.77 4.40 3.90
CA THR A 121 -14.24 5.74 4.29
C THR A 121 -15.71 5.76 4.69
N LYS A 122 -16.45 4.66 4.43
CA LYS A 122 -17.89 4.48 4.67
C LYS A 122 -18.14 3.48 5.79
N GLU A 123 -19.40 3.25 6.11
CA GLU A 123 -19.87 2.31 7.14
C GLU A 123 -19.43 0.86 6.87
N HIS A 124 -19.31 0.48 5.59
CA HIS A 124 -18.89 -0.85 5.16
C HIS A 124 -17.77 -0.74 4.12
N PRO A 125 -16.84 -1.73 4.10
CA PRO A 125 -15.78 -1.74 3.10
C PRO A 125 -16.35 -1.90 1.69
N THR A 126 -15.83 -1.12 0.74
CA THR A 126 -16.17 -1.23 -0.67
C THR A 126 -14.93 -1.64 -1.46
N VAL A 127 -15.03 -2.69 -2.28
CA VAL A 127 -13.93 -3.15 -3.12
C VAL A 127 -13.75 -2.18 -4.28
N VAL A 128 -12.61 -1.50 -4.31
CA VAL A 128 -12.19 -0.63 -5.42
C VAL A 128 -11.47 -1.44 -6.48
N ARG A 129 -10.66 -2.40 -6.04
CA ARG A 129 -9.95 -3.34 -6.92
C ARG A 129 -9.73 -4.65 -6.18
N GLU A 130 -10.16 -5.75 -6.76
CA GLU A 130 -9.78 -7.08 -6.30
C GLU A 130 -8.38 -7.43 -6.81
N GLY A 131 -7.56 -8.01 -5.94
CA GLY A 131 -6.19 -8.39 -6.21
C GLY A 131 -5.86 -9.71 -5.53
N ALA A 132 -4.71 -9.78 -4.86
CA ALA A 132 -4.23 -11.02 -4.24
C ALA A 132 -5.08 -11.52 -3.06
N ILE A 133 -5.87 -10.65 -2.42
CA ILE A 133 -6.84 -11.01 -1.38
C ILE A 133 -8.22 -10.97 -2.01
N THR A 134 -8.96 -12.08 -1.93
CA THR A 134 -10.29 -12.21 -2.53
C THR A 134 -11.37 -11.58 -1.66
N ILE A 135 -12.53 -11.31 -2.26
CA ILE A 135 -13.72 -10.83 -1.53
C ILE A 135 -14.14 -11.88 -0.47
N GLN A 136 -13.97 -13.17 -0.76
CA GLN A 136 -14.30 -14.26 0.17
C GLN A 136 -13.39 -14.22 1.40
N ASP A 137 -12.10 -13.96 1.24
CA ASP A 137 -11.16 -13.81 2.36
C ASP A 137 -11.57 -12.67 3.29
N ILE A 138 -12.05 -11.55 2.70
CA ILE A 138 -12.49 -10.38 3.44
C ILE A 138 -13.82 -10.67 4.16
N ALA A 139 -14.77 -11.32 3.49
CA ALA A 139 -16.08 -11.65 4.06
C ALA A 139 -15.98 -12.64 5.23
N ALA A 140 -14.95 -13.47 5.26
CA ALA A 140 -14.72 -14.41 6.38
C ALA A 140 -14.36 -13.73 7.71
N LEU A 141 -14.09 -12.43 7.71
CA LEU A 141 -13.78 -11.62 8.90
C LEU A 141 -14.96 -10.76 9.39
N SER A 142 -16.11 -10.87 8.74
CA SER A 142 -17.31 -10.05 9.03
C SER A 142 -18.22 -10.74 10.03
#